data_890879bc89307d4989a03b1c644abe8e
#
_entry.id   890879bc89307d4989a03b1c644abe8e
#
_cell.length_a   1.000
_cell.length_b   1.000
_cell.length_c   1.000
_cell.angle_alpha   90.00
_cell.angle_beta   90.00
_cell.angle_gamma   90.00
#
_symmetry.space_group_name_H-M   'P 1'
#
loop_
_entity.id
_entity.type
_entity.pdbx_description
1 polymer ?
#
loop_
_entity_poly.entity_id
_entity_poly.type
_entity_poly.pdbx_seq_one_letter_code
_entity_poly.pdbx_strand_id
1 'polypeptide(L)'
;MKFTRLNPVTGEVASEAEAMQAVDMAAVAEKAQQGFEAWSKVGPNARRAVLQKAATALESKQEAFVAAMMGETGATAGWAMFNLMLAASMLREA
;
A
#
# COMPACT_ATOMS: atom_id res chain seq x y z
N MET A 1 6.18 -19.59 -5.50
CA MET A 1 4.72 -19.81 -5.53
C MET A 1 4.02 -18.47 -5.58
N LYS A 2 3.08 -18.33 -6.47
CA LYS A 2 2.35 -17.06 -6.63
C LYS A 2 1.04 -17.08 -5.83
N PHE A 3 0.73 -15.95 -5.23
CA PHE A 3 -0.58 -15.65 -4.69
C PHE A 3 -1.38 -14.92 -5.76
N THR A 4 -2.56 -15.44 -6.09
CA THR A 4 -3.45 -14.90 -7.14
C THR A 4 -4.69 -14.32 -6.48
N ARG A 5 -5.03 -13.09 -6.86
CA ARG A 5 -6.28 -12.45 -6.47
C ARG A 5 -7.23 -12.42 -7.66
N LEU A 6 -8.45 -12.87 -7.44
CA LEU A 6 -9.49 -12.89 -8.47
C LEU A 6 -10.38 -11.66 -8.35
N ASN A 7 -10.84 -11.17 -9.50
CA ASN A 7 -11.91 -10.18 -9.55
C ASN A 7 -13.20 -10.84 -9.05
N PRO A 8 -13.83 -10.33 -7.99
CA PRO A 8 -15.01 -10.97 -7.40
C PRO A 8 -16.27 -10.87 -8.29
N VAL A 9 -16.27 -9.99 -9.30
CA VAL A 9 -17.39 -9.82 -10.23
C VAL A 9 -17.25 -10.74 -11.43
N THR A 10 -16.06 -10.82 -12.03
CA THR A 10 -15.83 -11.59 -13.27
C THR A 10 -15.24 -12.97 -13.03
N GLY A 11 -14.57 -13.21 -11.91
CA GLY A 11 -13.84 -14.44 -11.61
C GLY A 11 -12.49 -14.55 -12.32
N GLU A 12 -12.10 -13.55 -13.09
CA GLU A 12 -10.81 -13.51 -13.77
C GLU A 12 -9.68 -13.11 -12.82
N VAL A 13 -8.45 -13.43 -13.18
CA VAL A 13 -7.27 -13.00 -12.41
C VAL A 13 -7.11 -11.48 -12.49
N ALA A 14 -7.18 -10.81 -11.35
CA ALA A 14 -7.00 -9.37 -11.24
C ALA A 14 -5.54 -8.99 -10.98
N SER A 15 -4.85 -9.74 -10.13
CA SER A 15 -3.44 -9.50 -9.81
C SER A 15 -2.75 -10.76 -9.30
N GLU A 16 -1.44 -10.77 -9.38
CA GLU A 16 -0.58 -11.81 -8.84
C GLU A 16 0.59 -11.22 -8.06
N ALA A 17 1.00 -11.88 -7.00
CA ALA A 17 2.18 -11.53 -6.21
C ALA A 17 2.93 -12.79 -5.78
N GLU A 18 4.23 -12.66 -5.57
CA GLU A 18 5.01 -13.76 -4.99
C GLU A 18 4.57 -14.00 -3.54
N ALA A 19 4.24 -15.25 -3.24
CA ALA A 19 3.87 -15.66 -1.90
C ALA A 19 5.14 -15.91 -1.06
N MET A 20 5.22 -15.25 0.09
CA MET A 20 6.29 -15.52 1.04
C MET A 20 6.11 -16.88 1.69
N GLN A 21 7.23 -17.57 1.87
CA GLN A 21 7.29 -18.84 2.58
C GLN A 21 7.75 -18.62 4.02
N ALA A 22 7.51 -19.61 4.88
CA ALA A 22 7.93 -19.54 6.28
C ALA A 22 9.45 -19.32 6.43
N VAL A 23 10.25 -19.86 5.51
CA VAL A 23 11.71 -19.70 5.48
C VAL A 23 12.14 -18.22 5.26
N ASP A 24 11.31 -17.41 4.63
CA ASP A 24 11.62 -16.00 4.32
C ASP A 24 11.40 -15.08 5.52
N MET A 25 10.66 -15.54 6.54
CA MET A 25 10.19 -14.71 7.63
C MET A 25 11.32 -14.12 8.49
N ALA A 26 12.41 -14.87 8.68
CA ALA A 26 13.56 -14.39 9.45
C ALA A 26 14.21 -13.17 8.78
N ALA A 27 14.39 -13.22 7.46
CA ALA A 27 14.96 -12.12 6.69
C ALA A 27 14.03 -10.89 6.68
N VAL A 28 12.71 -11.11 6.63
CA VAL A 28 11.71 -10.02 6.73
C VAL A 28 11.79 -9.34 8.09
N ALA A 29 11.85 -10.12 9.17
CA ALA A 29 11.97 -9.59 10.54
C ALA A 29 13.26 -8.78 10.72
N GLU A 30 14.38 -9.25 10.18
CA GLU A 30 15.66 -8.53 10.21
C GLU A 30 15.58 -7.18 9.47
N LYS A 31 15.00 -7.15 8.27
CA LYS A 31 14.77 -5.90 7.53
C LYS A 31 13.88 -4.92 8.29
N ALA A 32 12.82 -5.43 8.93
CA ALA A 32 11.94 -4.62 9.75
C ALA A 32 12.68 -4.00 10.94
N GLN A 33 13.55 -4.76 11.60
CA GLN A 33 14.38 -4.28 12.71
C GLN A 33 15.34 -3.19 12.25
N GLN A 34 16.02 -3.38 11.13
CA GLN A 34 16.90 -2.36 10.53
C GLN A 34 16.14 -1.08 10.18
N GLY A 35 14.94 -1.22 9.60
CA GLY A 35 14.07 -0.10 9.29
C GLY A 35 13.65 0.66 10.55
N PHE A 36 13.32 -0.04 11.61
CA PHE A 36 12.99 0.55 12.91
C PHE A 36 14.16 1.33 13.50
N GLU A 37 15.37 0.80 13.48
CA GLU A 37 16.57 1.47 14.00
C GLU A 37 16.83 2.81 13.29
N ALA A 38 16.65 2.85 11.97
CA ALA A 38 16.79 4.08 11.20
C ALA A 38 15.63 5.06 11.46
N TRP A 39 14.39 4.59 11.37
CA TRP A 39 13.18 5.42 11.49
C TRP A 39 13.01 5.98 12.90
N SER A 40 13.33 5.21 13.94
CA SER A 40 13.19 5.63 15.32
C SER A 40 14.03 6.86 15.67
N LYS A 41 15.10 7.12 14.92
CA LYS A 41 16.00 8.28 15.10
C LYS A 41 15.56 9.53 14.32
N VAL A 42 14.57 9.39 13.43
CA VAL A 42 14.06 10.51 12.64
C VAL A 42 13.14 11.37 13.50
N GLY A 43 13.40 12.68 13.52
CA GLY A 43 12.60 13.63 14.29
C GLY A 43 11.19 13.84 13.71
N PRO A 44 10.25 14.43 14.49
CA PRO A 44 8.87 14.57 14.10
C PRO A 44 8.65 15.40 12.83
N ASN A 45 9.39 16.48 12.63
CA ASN A 45 9.27 17.31 11.43
C ASN A 45 9.75 16.59 10.17
N ALA A 46 10.83 15.80 10.26
CA ALA A 46 11.31 15.02 9.14
C ALA A 46 10.36 13.85 8.81
N ARG A 47 9.76 13.22 9.82
CA ARG A 47 8.71 12.20 9.62
C ARG A 47 7.50 12.77 8.91
N ARG A 48 7.05 13.95 9.35
CA ARG A 48 5.93 14.66 8.69
C ARG A 48 6.24 14.94 7.22
N ALA A 49 7.45 15.42 6.92
CA ALA A 49 7.86 15.70 5.54
C ALA A 49 7.83 14.44 4.65
N VAL A 50 8.27 13.30 5.17
CA VAL A 50 8.20 12.01 4.46
C VAL A 50 6.75 11.59 4.21
N LEU A 51 5.89 11.69 5.22
CA LEU A 51 4.48 11.30 5.10
C LEU A 51 3.71 12.22 4.14
N GLN A 52 4.02 13.51 4.12
CA GLN A 52 3.43 14.45 3.16
C GLN A 52 3.87 14.15 1.72
N LYS A 53 5.12 13.78 1.50
CA LYS A 53 5.59 13.30 0.19
C LYS A 53 4.91 12.00 -0.21
N ALA A 54 4.71 11.09 0.73
CA ALA A 54 4.00 9.84 0.48
C ALA A 54 2.54 10.10 0.07
N ALA A 55 1.85 11.03 0.72
CA ALA A 55 0.49 11.43 0.36
C ALA A 55 0.43 11.97 -1.08
N THR A 56 1.33 12.87 -1.44
CA THR A 56 1.42 13.43 -2.80
C THR A 56 1.73 12.35 -3.84
N ALA A 57 2.65 11.44 -3.53
CA ALA A 57 2.98 10.31 -4.39
C ALA A 57 1.78 9.37 -4.60
N LEU A 58 1.01 9.11 -3.54
CA LEU A 58 -0.21 8.30 -3.60
C LEU A 58 -1.25 8.96 -4.53
N GLU A 59 -1.50 10.24 -4.37
CA GLU A 59 -2.42 11.00 -5.22
C GLU A 59 -1.99 11.02 -6.69
N SER A 60 -0.68 11.09 -6.95
CA SER A 60 -0.16 11.06 -8.33
C SER A 60 -0.38 9.72 -9.03
N LYS A 61 -0.65 8.66 -8.28
CA LYS A 61 -0.94 7.30 -8.80
C LYS A 61 -2.43 6.94 -8.72
N GLN A 62 -3.29 7.92 -8.65
CA GLN A 62 -4.73 7.75 -8.48
C GLN A 62 -5.34 6.76 -9.47
N GLU A 63 -5.06 6.90 -10.76
CA GLU A 63 -5.63 6.01 -11.78
C GLU A 63 -5.25 4.54 -11.54
N ALA A 64 -3.99 4.28 -11.23
CA ALA A 64 -3.50 2.92 -10.98
C ALA A 64 -4.14 2.30 -9.72
N PHE A 65 -4.24 3.07 -8.64
CA PHE A 65 -4.86 2.58 -7.39
C PHE A 65 -6.36 2.35 -7.53
N VAL A 66 -7.07 3.25 -8.21
CA VAL A 66 -8.51 3.11 -8.46
C VAL A 66 -8.79 1.88 -9.31
N ALA A 67 -8.03 1.69 -10.41
CA ALA A 67 -8.18 0.52 -11.27
C ALA A 67 -7.88 -0.79 -10.52
N ALA A 68 -6.82 -0.82 -9.71
CA ALA A 68 -6.47 -1.98 -8.91
C ALA A 68 -7.56 -2.33 -7.89
N MET A 69 -8.08 -1.35 -7.17
CA MET A 69 -9.14 -1.57 -6.19
C MET A 69 -10.42 -2.07 -6.83
N MET A 70 -10.82 -1.50 -7.97
CA MET A 70 -11.98 -1.97 -8.72
C MET A 70 -11.80 -3.41 -9.19
N GLY A 71 -10.63 -3.75 -9.74
CA GLY A 71 -10.33 -5.09 -10.23
C GLY A 71 -10.24 -6.14 -9.12
N GLU A 72 -9.63 -5.80 -8.00
CA GLU A 72 -9.35 -6.75 -6.91
C GLU A 72 -10.50 -6.93 -5.92
N THR A 73 -11.35 -5.92 -5.76
CA THR A 73 -12.42 -5.92 -4.74
C THR A 73 -13.83 -5.80 -5.31
N GLY A 74 -13.97 -5.47 -6.59
CA GLY A 74 -15.28 -5.18 -7.19
C GLY A 74 -15.86 -3.82 -6.75
N ALA A 75 -15.04 -2.94 -6.16
CA ALA A 75 -15.48 -1.62 -5.72
C ALA A 75 -15.91 -0.73 -6.89
N THR A 76 -16.81 0.21 -6.64
CA THR A 76 -17.11 1.29 -7.58
C THR A 76 -15.92 2.26 -7.68
N ALA A 77 -15.81 3.00 -8.79
CA ALA A 77 -14.78 4.02 -8.96
C ALA A 77 -14.87 5.10 -7.88
N GLY A 78 -16.08 5.53 -7.52
CA GLY A 78 -16.30 6.53 -6.46
C GLY A 78 -15.82 6.06 -5.08
N TRP A 79 -16.07 4.81 -4.73
CA TRP A 79 -15.59 4.22 -3.49
C TRP A 79 -14.06 4.07 -3.47
N ALA A 80 -13.48 3.63 -4.58
CA ALA A 80 -12.03 3.52 -4.73
C ALA A 80 -11.34 4.90 -4.59
N MET A 81 -11.90 5.93 -5.23
CA MET A 81 -11.43 7.31 -5.13
C MET A 81 -11.50 7.84 -3.70
N PHE A 82 -12.62 7.62 -3.01
CA PHE A 82 -12.80 8.00 -1.61
C PHE A 82 -11.73 7.38 -0.71
N ASN A 83 -11.46 6.09 -0.86
CA ASN A 83 -10.43 5.41 -0.08
C ASN A 83 -9.03 5.98 -0.31
N LEU A 84 -8.70 6.31 -1.56
CA LEU A 84 -7.41 6.93 -1.87
C LEU A 84 -7.29 8.32 -1.24
N MET A 85 -8.31 9.14 -1.36
CA MET A 85 -8.34 10.48 -0.76
C MET A 85 -8.24 10.42 0.76
N LEU A 86 -8.95 9.48 1.38
CA LEU A 86 -8.90 9.26 2.82
C LEU A 86 -7.49 8.83 3.26
N ALA A 87 -6.86 7.91 2.55
CA ALA A 87 -5.51 7.45 2.84
C ALA A 87 -4.49 8.60 2.75
N ALA A 88 -4.57 9.43 1.71
CA ALA A 88 -3.70 10.59 1.56
C ALA A 88 -3.92 11.61 2.70
N SER A 89 -5.17 11.85 3.10
CA SER A 89 -5.49 12.73 4.24
C SER A 89 -4.91 12.20 5.55
N MET A 90 -5.03 10.89 5.80
CA MET A 90 -4.46 10.25 6.99
C MET A 90 -2.94 10.39 7.04
N LEU A 91 -2.25 10.24 5.91
CA LEU A 91 -0.81 10.44 5.83
C LEU A 91 -0.41 11.89 6.17
N ARG A 92 -1.23 12.86 5.80
CA ARG A 92 -0.97 14.27 6.09
C ARG A 92 -1.21 14.64 7.55
N GLU A 93 -2.17 13.99 8.19
CA GLU A 93 -2.48 14.22 9.60
C GLU A 93 -1.56 13.46 10.57
N ALA A 94 -0.95 12.40 10.12
CA ALA A 94 -0.01 11.62 10.93
C ALA A 94 1.37 12.33 11.07
#